data_05d5b36ff85a08fc47eda95976f3a39c
#
_entry.id   05d5b36ff85a08fc47eda95976f3a39c
#
_cell.length_a   1.000
_cell.length_b   1.000
_cell.length_c   1.000
_cell.angle_alpha   90.00
_cell.angle_beta   90.00
_cell.angle_gamma   90.00
#
_symmetry.space_group_name_H-M   'P 1'
#
loop_
_entity.id
_entity.type
_entity.pdbx_description
1 polymer ?
#
loop_
_entity_poly.entity_id
_entity_poly.type
_entity_poly.pdbx_seq_one_letter_code
_entity_poly.pdbx_strand_id
1 'polypeptide(L)'
;YHMTYEEWHVFVRLEVIVTLMFTAEYVLRVIGWPNPAKYVFSFWGFIDLATILPLYVMWLWPEISLNYVFAWRAMRAIRVLRILKLLRFMPSLRVFWVAIVSARHQLILFYSFIGIVMIVFGSLMYLIEGPKYGFTTLNASVYWAIVTVTTVGYGDITPHTPLGRIVASVLILIGYSVIAIPTGLITTHMSSAFQNSKQQRKCPNCQQGNHEP
;
A
#
# COMPACT_ATOMS: atom_id res chain seq x y z
N TYR A 1 -9.07 19.18 20.38
CA TYR A 1 -9.81 18.36 21.36
C TYR A 1 -8.89 18.17 22.55
N HIS A 2 -9.16 18.83 23.66
CA HIS A 2 -8.52 18.59 24.96
C HIS A 2 -9.24 17.40 25.60
N MET A 3 -8.58 16.22 25.58
CA MET A 3 -9.09 15.06 26.31
C MET A 3 -9.05 15.35 27.80
N THR A 4 -10.13 15.03 28.51
CA THR A 4 -10.22 15.13 29.96
C THR A 4 -9.24 14.16 30.62
N TYR A 5 -8.74 14.48 31.81
CA TYR A 5 -7.78 13.63 32.55
C TYR A 5 -8.28 12.19 32.74
N GLU A 6 -9.57 12.02 33.01
CA GLU A 6 -10.23 10.70 33.15
C GLU A 6 -10.23 9.91 31.84
N GLU A 7 -10.54 10.57 30.72
CA GLU A 7 -10.53 9.92 29.39
C GLU A 7 -9.15 9.44 29.00
N TRP A 8 -8.11 10.19 29.36
CA TRP A 8 -6.72 9.82 29.13
C TRP A 8 -6.36 8.53 29.85
N HIS A 9 -6.71 8.39 31.15
CA HIS A 9 -6.42 7.19 31.92
C HIS A 9 -7.16 5.95 31.42
N VAL A 10 -8.42 6.11 31.00
CA VAL A 10 -9.19 5.02 30.39
C VAL A 10 -8.54 4.58 29.07
N PHE A 11 -8.15 5.53 28.24
CA PHE A 11 -7.48 5.24 26.97
C PHE A 11 -6.16 4.48 27.16
N VAL A 12 -5.31 4.91 28.09
CA VAL A 12 -4.03 4.25 28.40
C VAL A 12 -4.25 2.83 28.94
N ARG A 13 -5.23 2.63 29.81
CA ARG A 13 -5.57 1.28 30.33
C ARG A 13 -6.03 0.35 29.23
N LEU A 14 -6.93 0.80 28.37
CA LEU A 14 -7.40 0.02 27.22
C LEU A 14 -6.23 -0.33 26.27
N GLU A 15 -5.33 0.62 26.05
CA GLU A 15 -4.18 0.39 25.22
C GLU A 15 -3.23 -0.69 25.77
N VAL A 16 -2.97 -0.65 27.07
CA VAL A 16 -2.14 -1.67 27.75
C VAL A 16 -2.81 -3.04 27.65
N ILE A 17 -4.11 -3.14 27.93
CA ILE A 17 -4.87 -4.41 27.84
C ILE A 17 -4.81 -4.99 26.43
N VAL A 18 -5.08 -4.18 25.41
CA VAL A 18 -5.05 -4.60 24.00
C VAL A 18 -3.64 -5.04 23.60
N THR A 19 -2.61 -4.32 24.04
CA THR A 19 -1.23 -4.70 23.71
C THR A 19 -0.80 -5.99 24.40
N LEU A 20 -1.19 -6.21 25.66
CA LEU A 20 -0.94 -7.47 26.37
C LEU A 20 -1.66 -8.64 25.68
N MET A 21 -2.88 -8.45 25.22
CA MET A 21 -3.61 -9.45 24.46
C MET A 21 -2.89 -9.80 23.15
N PHE A 22 -2.40 -8.79 22.40
CA PHE A 22 -1.61 -9.04 21.20
C PHE A 22 -0.25 -9.67 21.48
N THR A 23 0.35 -9.36 22.63
CA THR A 23 1.60 -10.01 23.06
C THR A 23 1.37 -11.49 23.34
N ALA A 24 0.31 -11.82 24.07
CA ALA A 24 -0.06 -13.21 24.34
C ALA A 24 -0.34 -13.97 23.01
N GLU A 25 -1.08 -13.36 22.09
CA GLU A 25 -1.32 -13.90 20.77
C GLU A 25 -0.02 -14.17 19.99
N TYR A 26 0.92 -13.22 19.99
CA TYR A 26 2.22 -13.37 19.34
C TYR A 26 3.04 -14.51 19.92
N VAL A 27 3.14 -14.56 21.25
CA VAL A 27 3.87 -15.62 21.97
C VAL A 27 3.29 -17.00 21.68
N LEU A 28 1.97 -17.15 21.73
CA LEU A 28 1.29 -18.42 21.40
C LEU A 28 1.57 -18.85 19.97
N ARG A 29 1.62 -17.91 19.03
CA ARG A 29 1.95 -18.22 17.63
C ARG A 29 3.40 -18.64 17.45
N VAL A 30 4.33 -17.94 18.11
CA VAL A 30 5.76 -18.28 18.05
C VAL A 30 6.00 -19.69 18.62
N ILE A 31 5.35 -20.05 19.73
CA ILE A 31 5.47 -21.37 20.35
C ILE A 31 4.79 -22.46 19.50
N GLY A 32 3.63 -22.16 18.90
CA GLY A 32 2.88 -23.10 18.08
C GLY A 32 3.44 -23.35 16.68
N TRP A 33 4.44 -22.57 16.25
CA TRP A 33 5.03 -22.75 14.92
C TRP A 33 6.17 -23.75 14.93
N PRO A 34 6.26 -24.68 13.96
CA PRO A 34 7.32 -25.73 13.93
C PRO A 34 8.74 -25.16 13.95
N ASN A 35 8.95 -23.97 13.38
CA ASN A 35 10.20 -23.23 13.36
C ASN A 35 9.99 -21.78 13.83
N PRO A 36 10.15 -21.46 15.12
CA PRO A 36 9.89 -20.14 15.69
C PRO A 36 10.64 -18.99 14.99
N ALA A 37 11.93 -19.21 14.70
CA ALA A 37 12.76 -18.20 14.01
C ALA A 37 12.21 -17.84 12.64
N LYS A 38 11.73 -18.81 11.88
CA LYS A 38 11.15 -18.57 10.55
C LYS A 38 9.87 -17.75 10.61
N TYR A 39 9.10 -17.89 11.70
CA TYR A 39 7.91 -17.08 11.92
C TYR A 39 8.28 -15.63 12.27
N VAL A 40 9.21 -15.41 13.19
CA VAL A 40 9.66 -14.08 13.61
C VAL A 40 10.16 -13.26 12.42
N PHE A 41 10.93 -13.86 11.51
CA PHE A 41 11.43 -13.22 10.29
C PHE A 41 10.44 -13.25 9.11
N SER A 42 9.22 -13.75 9.29
CA SER A 42 8.19 -13.68 8.27
C SER A 42 7.53 -12.30 8.25
N PHE A 43 6.94 -11.93 7.10
CA PHE A 43 6.17 -10.69 6.96
C PHE A 43 5.10 -10.52 8.05
N TRP A 44 4.41 -11.60 8.40
CA TRP A 44 3.38 -11.59 9.44
C TRP A 44 3.96 -11.48 10.85
N GLY A 45 5.10 -12.13 11.12
CA GLY A 45 5.81 -11.99 12.38
C GLY A 45 6.32 -10.58 12.61
N PHE A 46 6.81 -9.93 11.54
CA PHE A 46 7.23 -8.52 11.59
C PHE A 46 6.06 -7.57 11.91
N ILE A 47 4.90 -7.76 11.28
CA ILE A 47 3.69 -6.96 11.58
C ILE A 47 3.27 -7.16 13.05
N ASP A 48 3.24 -8.41 13.54
CA ASP A 48 2.90 -8.69 14.92
C ASP A 48 3.87 -8.02 15.88
N LEU A 49 5.18 -8.10 15.63
CA LEU A 49 6.21 -7.47 16.44
C LEU A 49 6.10 -5.94 16.41
N ALA A 50 5.95 -5.34 15.22
CA ALA A 50 5.82 -3.89 15.06
C ALA A 50 4.62 -3.30 15.82
N THR A 51 3.56 -4.07 16.01
CA THR A 51 2.36 -3.61 16.72
C THR A 51 2.49 -3.62 18.25
N ILE A 52 3.35 -4.47 18.81
CA ILE A 52 3.59 -4.58 20.26
C ILE A 52 4.80 -3.76 20.71
N LEU A 53 5.78 -3.60 19.82
CA LEU A 53 7.07 -2.96 20.10
C LEU A 53 6.95 -1.55 20.71
N PRO A 54 6.06 -0.64 20.23
CA PRO A 54 5.96 0.71 20.76
C PRO A 54 5.74 0.79 22.27
N LEU A 55 4.90 -0.08 22.82
CA LEU A 55 4.60 -0.08 24.27
C LEU A 55 5.83 -0.48 25.07
N TYR A 56 6.55 -1.53 24.64
CA TYR A 56 7.73 -2.03 25.33
C TYR A 56 8.91 -1.06 25.23
N VAL A 57 9.12 -0.42 24.08
CA VAL A 57 10.16 0.60 23.92
C VAL A 57 9.90 1.79 24.84
N MET A 58 8.66 2.25 24.95
CA MET A 58 8.29 3.35 25.83
C MET A 58 8.44 3.00 27.31
N TRP A 59 8.23 1.73 27.67
CA TRP A 59 8.36 1.26 29.05
C TRP A 59 9.82 1.01 29.45
N LEU A 60 10.65 0.48 28.54
CA LEU A 60 12.06 0.18 28.81
C LEU A 60 12.97 1.42 28.74
N TRP A 61 12.66 2.37 27.85
CA TRP A 61 13.44 3.58 27.64
C TRP A 61 12.56 4.84 27.72
N PRO A 62 12.12 5.25 28.91
CA PRO A 62 11.31 6.46 29.05
C PRO A 62 12.05 7.74 28.64
N GLU A 63 13.38 7.76 28.72
CA GLU A 63 14.20 8.91 28.33
C GLU A 63 14.13 9.22 26.84
N ILE A 64 13.97 8.21 25.97
CA ILE A 64 13.80 8.43 24.53
C ILE A 64 12.49 9.18 24.26
N SER A 65 11.45 8.94 25.03
CA SER A 65 10.16 9.59 24.87
C SER A 65 10.18 11.05 25.30
N LEU A 66 11.04 11.42 26.27
CA LEU A 66 11.14 12.80 26.79
C LEU A 66 11.99 13.70 25.88
N ASN A 67 13.06 13.16 25.30
CA ASN A 67 14.02 13.93 24.53
C ASN A 67 13.66 14.07 23.04
N TYR A 68 12.84 13.17 22.49
CA TYR A 68 12.49 13.14 21.05
C TYR A 68 10.97 13.14 20.83
N VAL A 69 10.38 14.33 20.79
CA VAL A 69 8.95 14.51 20.46
C VAL A 69 8.57 13.83 19.14
N PHE A 70 9.50 13.77 18.18
CA PHE A 70 9.30 13.08 16.92
C PHE A 70 9.18 11.57 17.11
N ALA A 71 10.04 10.96 17.94
CA ALA A 71 9.98 9.54 18.23
C ALA A 71 8.64 9.14 18.90
N TRP A 72 8.15 9.99 19.81
CA TRP A 72 6.83 9.81 20.43
C TRP A 72 5.69 9.80 19.42
N ARG A 73 5.70 10.77 18.48
CA ARG A 73 4.70 10.84 17.39
C ARG A 73 4.78 9.63 16.48
N ALA A 74 6.00 9.21 16.08
CA ALA A 74 6.22 8.04 15.25
C ALA A 74 5.72 6.75 15.92
N MET A 75 6.02 6.54 17.19
CA MET A 75 5.53 5.38 17.97
C MET A 75 4.00 5.33 18.04
N ARG A 76 3.36 6.50 18.17
CA ARG A 76 1.89 6.60 18.13
C ARG A 76 1.34 6.23 16.77
N ALA A 77 1.97 6.68 15.67
CA ALA A 77 1.57 6.37 14.30
C ALA A 77 1.73 4.87 13.99
N ILE A 78 2.79 4.21 14.46
CA ILE A 78 3.03 2.77 14.27
C ILE A 78 1.88 1.92 14.85
N ARG A 79 1.18 2.41 15.88
CA ARG A 79 0.01 1.69 16.45
C ARG A 79 -1.11 1.44 15.43
N VAL A 80 -1.24 2.33 14.43
CA VAL A 80 -2.22 2.17 13.34
C VAL A 80 -1.95 0.89 12.54
N LEU A 81 -0.70 0.41 12.50
CA LEU A 81 -0.33 -0.85 11.83
C LEU A 81 -1.05 -2.08 12.41
N ARG A 82 -1.68 -1.95 13.60
CA ARG A 82 -2.52 -3.03 14.15
C ARG A 82 -3.65 -3.42 13.20
N ILE A 83 -4.14 -2.50 12.40
CA ILE A 83 -5.17 -2.74 11.38
C ILE A 83 -4.70 -3.75 10.32
N LEU A 84 -3.38 -3.79 10.04
CA LEU A 84 -2.80 -4.74 9.09
C LEU A 84 -2.94 -6.21 9.56
N LYS A 85 -3.14 -6.44 10.85
CA LYS A 85 -3.42 -7.80 11.37
C LYS A 85 -4.72 -8.38 10.79
N LEU A 86 -5.69 -7.52 10.46
CA LEU A 86 -6.95 -7.94 9.86
C LEU A 86 -6.75 -8.54 8.46
N LEU A 87 -5.72 -8.11 7.73
CA LEU A 87 -5.40 -8.64 6.40
C LEU A 87 -5.11 -10.14 6.42
N ARG A 88 -4.60 -10.66 7.54
CA ARG A 88 -4.32 -12.09 7.71
C ARG A 88 -5.57 -12.95 7.62
N PHE A 89 -6.73 -12.42 8.04
CA PHE A 89 -8.00 -13.15 8.05
C PHE A 89 -8.72 -13.12 6.69
N MET A 90 -8.12 -12.47 5.68
CA MET A 90 -8.69 -12.38 4.35
C MET A 90 -8.04 -13.41 3.40
N PRO A 91 -8.62 -14.60 3.21
CA PRO A 91 -8.05 -15.62 2.31
C PRO A 91 -7.96 -15.13 0.86
N SER A 92 -8.85 -14.21 0.46
CA SER A 92 -8.85 -13.59 -0.86
C SER A 92 -7.60 -12.79 -1.17
N LEU A 93 -6.88 -12.27 -0.15
CA LEU A 93 -5.61 -11.56 -0.35
C LEU A 93 -4.53 -12.43 -0.99
N ARG A 94 -4.50 -13.72 -0.67
CA ARG A 94 -3.55 -14.66 -1.30
C ARG A 94 -3.81 -14.78 -2.79
N VAL A 95 -5.08 -14.88 -3.19
CA VAL A 95 -5.47 -14.96 -4.60
C VAL A 95 -5.14 -13.65 -5.32
N PHE A 96 -5.43 -12.52 -4.69
CA PHE A 96 -5.09 -11.19 -5.20
C PHE A 96 -3.56 -11.03 -5.39
N TRP A 97 -2.76 -11.45 -4.41
CA TRP A 97 -1.31 -11.40 -4.50
C TRP A 97 -0.77 -12.27 -5.63
N VAL A 98 -1.29 -13.49 -5.78
CA VAL A 98 -0.92 -14.38 -6.89
C VAL A 98 -1.27 -13.73 -8.24
N ALA A 99 -2.43 -13.09 -8.35
CA ALA A 99 -2.83 -12.39 -9.58
C ALA A 99 -1.86 -11.24 -9.92
N ILE A 100 -1.48 -10.40 -8.94
CA ILE A 100 -0.50 -9.31 -9.14
C ILE A 100 0.86 -9.87 -9.58
N VAL A 101 1.36 -10.89 -8.89
CA VAL A 101 2.66 -11.49 -9.22
C VAL A 101 2.63 -12.11 -10.61
N SER A 102 1.52 -12.72 -11.01
CA SER A 102 1.35 -13.26 -12.38
C SER A 102 1.31 -12.17 -13.44
N ALA A 103 0.70 -11.03 -13.14
CA ALA A 103 0.61 -9.88 -14.05
C ALA A 103 1.84 -8.94 -13.99
N ARG A 104 2.81 -9.19 -13.10
CA ARG A 104 3.88 -8.22 -12.77
C ARG A 104 4.64 -7.68 -13.99
N HIS A 105 4.95 -8.52 -14.96
CA HIS A 105 5.71 -8.11 -16.13
C HIS A 105 4.92 -7.11 -16.98
N GLN A 106 3.65 -7.37 -17.21
CA GLN A 106 2.74 -6.48 -17.94
C GLN A 106 2.52 -5.17 -17.18
N LEU A 107 2.37 -5.24 -15.86
CA LEU A 107 2.21 -4.06 -15.02
C LEU A 107 3.47 -3.19 -15.02
N ILE A 108 4.67 -3.78 -14.91
CA ILE A 108 5.94 -3.04 -14.95
C ILE A 108 6.09 -2.32 -16.30
N LEU A 109 5.86 -3.01 -17.42
CA LEU A 109 5.92 -2.40 -18.74
C LEU A 109 4.94 -1.24 -18.88
N PHE A 110 3.70 -1.45 -18.42
CA PHE A 110 2.66 -0.43 -18.48
C PHE A 110 3.01 0.80 -17.64
N TYR A 111 3.39 0.61 -16.36
CA TYR A 111 3.74 1.73 -15.50
C TYR A 111 5.02 2.45 -15.92
N SER A 112 5.99 1.74 -16.52
CA SER A 112 7.17 2.36 -17.13
C SER A 112 6.79 3.26 -18.31
N PHE A 113 5.90 2.79 -19.18
CA PHE A 113 5.38 3.60 -20.29
C PHE A 113 4.66 4.85 -19.79
N ILE A 114 3.77 4.71 -18.80
CA ILE A 114 3.08 5.86 -18.20
C ILE A 114 4.05 6.83 -17.52
N GLY A 115 5.10 6.33 -16.87
CA GLY A 115 6.16 7.17 -16.29
C GLY A 115 6.83 8.04 -17.35
N ILE A 116 7.15 7.47 -18.51
CA ILE A 116 7.71 8.22 -19.64
C ILE A 116 6.71 9.27 -20.14
N VAL A 117 5.44 8.91 -20.30
CA VAL A 117 4.38 9.85 -20.71
C VAL A 117 4.29 11.03 -19.73
N MET A 118 4.28 10.79 -18.42
CA MET A 118 4.23 11.84 -17.41
C MET A 118 5.44 12.79 -17.49
N ILE A 119 6.65 12.26 -17.70
CA ILE A 119 7.86 13.06 -17.86
C ILE A 119 7.79 13.91 -19.13
N VAL A 120 7.37 13.33 -20.25
CA VAL A 120 7.26 14.04 -21.53
C VAL A 120 6.22 15.16 -21.45
N PHE A 121 5.01 14.86 -20.99
CA PHE A 121 3.96 15.87 -20.85
C PHE A 121 4.28 16.92 -19.79
N GLY A 122 4.89 16.54 -18.67
CA GLY A 122 5.38 17.48 -17.67
C GLY A 122 6.44 18.42 -18.22
N SER A 123 7.39 17.91 -19.01
CA SER A 123 8.42 18.73 -19.66
C SER A 123 7.80 19.68 -20.71
N LEU A 124 6.83 19.19 -21.47
CA LEU A 124 6.12 20.00 -22.45
C LEU A 124 5.34 21.14 -21.79
N MET A 125 4.65 20.86 -20.68
CA MET A 125 3.93 21.89 -19.91
C MET A 125 4.86 22.91 -19.28
N TYR A 126 6.04 22.50 -18.81
CA TYR A 126 7.07 23.40 -18.32
C TYR A 126 7.49 24.45 -19.37
N LEU A 127 7.63 24.00 -20.63
CA LEU A 127 8.00 24.87 -21.76
C LEU A 127 6.86 25.80 -22.20
N ILE A 128 5.60 25.31 -22.18
CA ILE A 128 4.44 26.05 -22.69
C ILE A 128 3.93 27.08 -21.67
N GLU A 129 3.73 26.67 -20.44
CA GLU A 129 3.12 27.51 -19.39
C GLU A 129 4.15 28.36 -18.64
N GLY A 130 5.31 27.78 -18.34
CA GLY A 130 6.41 28.44 -17.64
C GLY A 130 6.10 28.86 -16.20
N PRO A 131 7.03 29.62 -15.57
CA PRO A 131 6.93 29.94 -14.14
C PRO A 131 5.73 30.81 -13.75
N LYS A 132 5.19 31.59 -14.70
CA LYS A 132 4.10 32.52 -14.46
C LYS A 132 2.82 31.82 -13.99
N TYR A 133 2.60 30.58 -14.41
CA TYR A 133 1.38 29.82 -14.12
C TYR A 133 1.62 28.63 -13.18
N GLY A 134 2.67 28.69 -12.36
CA GLY A 134 2.96 27.67 -11.35
C GLY A 134 3.89 26.54 -11.82
N PHE A 135 4.21 26.48 -13.12
CA PHE A 135 5.16 25.51 -13.68
C PHE A 135 6.61 26.00 -13.51
N THR A 136 7.00 26.26 -12.26
CA THR A 136 8.27 26.91 -11.91
C THR A 136 9.50 26.03 -12.11
N THR A 137 9.33 24.72 -11.98
CA THR A 137 10.39 23.72 -12.12
C THR A 137 9.89 22.51 -12.91
N LEU A 138 10.81 21.75 -13.48
CA LEU A 138 10.48 20.48 -14.14
C LEU A 138 9.75 19.52 -13.17
N ASN A 139 10.21 19.46 -11.91
CA ASN A 139 9.59 18.61 -10.89
C ASN A 139 8.12 19.00 -10.62
N ALA A 140 7.82 20.31 -10.52
CA ALA A 140 6.47 20.81 -10.35
C ALA A 140 5.56 20.46 -11.54
N SER A 141 6.13 20.52 -12.75
CA SER A 141 5.41 20.17 -13.99
C SER A 141 5.13 18.65 -14.11
N VAL A 142 6.11 17.83 -13.74
CA VAL A 142 5.92 16.36 -13.68
C VAL A 142 4.92 15.99 -12.57
N TYR A 143 4.99 16.64 -11.40
CA TYR A 143 3.99 16.47 -10.34
C TYR A 143 2.58 16.78 -10.85
N TRP A 144 2.39 17.91 -11.57
CA TRP A 144 1.12 18.22 -12.21
C TRP A 144 0.65 17.11 -13.17
N ALA A 145 1.54 16.58 -13.99
CA ALA A 145 1.21 15.49 -14.91
C ALA A 145 0.78 14.22 -14.17
N ILE A 146 1.46 13.87 -13.07
CA ILE A 146 1.11 12.74 -12.21
C ILE A 146 -0.30 12.95 -11.62
N VAL A 147 -0.55 14.11 -11.01
CA VAL A 147 -1.83 14.45 -10.38
C VAL A 147 -2.98 14.43 -11.39
N THR A 148 -2.71 14.86 -12.61
CA THR A 148 -3.69 14.87 -13.71
C THR A 148 -3.98 13.46 -14.23
N VAL A 149 -2.94 12.67 -14.55
CA VAL A 149 -3.08 11.31 -15.09
C VAL A 149 -3.73 10.37 -14.07
N THR A 150 -3.42 10.54 -12.80
CA THR A 150 -4.03 9.74 -11.71
C THR A 150 -5.45 10.19 -11.35
N THR A 151 -5.99 11.20 -12.02
CA THR A 151 -7.33 11.78 -11.79
C THR A 151 -7.55 12.37 -10.39
N VAL A 152 -6.49 12.69 -9.65
CA VAL A 152 -6.58 13.34 -8.33
C VAL A 152 -7.00 14.80 -8.48
N GLY A 153 -6.32 15.57 -9.35
CA GLY A 153 -6.72 16.92 -9.74
C GLY A 153 -6.80 17.92 -8.57
N TYR A 154 -5.72 18.10 -7.80
CA TYR A 154 -5.71 19.05 -6.67
C TYR A 154 -6.02 20.50 -7.11
N GLY A 155 -5.71 20.88 -8.36
CA GLY A 155 -5.99 22.21 -8.87
C GLY A 155 -5.03 23.28 -8.39
N ASP A 156 -3.97 22.91 -7.71
CA ASP A 156 -2.90 23.80 -7.22
C ASP A 156 -2.04 24.36 -8.36
N ILE A 157 -1.84 23.58 -9.41
CA ILE A 157 -1.18 23.96 -10.67
C ILE A 157 -2.12 23.59 -11.81
N THR A 158 -2.46 24.57 -12.68
CA THR A 158 -3.38 24.36 -13.80
C THR A 158 -2.90 25.09 -15.06
N PRO A 159 -3.14 24.56 -16.29
CA PRO A 159 -2.78 25.22 -17.52
C PRO A 159 -3.73 26.42 -17.78
N HIS A 160 -3.15 27.56 -18.13
CA HIS A 160 -3.87 28.79 -18.44
C HIS A 160 -3.84 29.14 -19.94
N THR A 161 -2.77 28.76 -20.65
CA THR A 161 -2.67 29.03 -22.10
C THR A 161 -3.59 28.14 -22.92
N PRO A 162 -4.08 28.58 -24.08
CA PRO A 162 -4.89 27.74 -24.97
C PRO A 162 -4.15 26.45 -25.39
N LEU A 163 -2.85 26.56 -25.69
CA LEU A 163 -2.02 25.43 -26.07
C LEU A 163 -1.84 24.43 -24.91
N GLY A 164 -1.55 24.95 -23.70
CA GLY A 164 -1.44 24.11 -22.49
C GLY A 164 -2.73 23.35 -22.19
N ARG A 165 -3.90 23.97 -22.39
CA ARG A 165 -5.21 23.32 -22.22
C ARG A 165 -5.44 22.18 -23.22
N ILE A 166 -4.99 22.35 -24.49
CA ILE A 166 -5.06 21.27 -25.49
C ILE A 166 -4.17 20.11 -25.07
N VAL A 167 -2.92 20.38 -24.70
CA VAL A 167 -1.98 19.36 -24.22
C VAL A 167 -2.52 18.63 -22.97
N ALA A 168 -3.08 19.37 -22.02
CA ALA A 168 -3.73 18.81 -20.85
C ALA A 168 -4.91 17.89 -21.21
N SER A 169 -5.74 18.29 -22.16
CA SER A 169 -6.87 17.47 -22.62
C SER A 169 -6.43 16.13 -23.21
N VAL A 170 -5.36 16.14 -24.00
CA VAL A 170 -4.76 14.88 -24.52
C VAL A 170 -4.24 14.01 -23.38
N LEU A 171 -3.53 14.59 -22.41
CA LEU A 171 -3.03 13.86 -21.25
C LEU A 171 -4.15 13.25 -20.42
N ILE A 172 -5.26 13.95 -20.22
CA ILE A 172 -6.44 13.48 -19.48
C ILE A 172 -7.05 12.26 -20.19
N LEU A 173 -7.18 12.29 -21.51
CA LEU A 173 -7.69 11.16 -22.30
C LEU A 173 -6.77 9.92 -22.16
N ILE A 174 -5.46 10.11 -22.17
CA ILE A 174 -4.50 9.03 -21.88
C ILE A 174 -4.69 8.54 -20.44
N GLY A 175 -4.92 9.44 -19.49
CA GLY A 175 -5.12 9.14 -18.06
C GLY A 175 -6.24 8.13 -17.79
N TYR A 176 -7.33 8.15 -18.55
CA TYR A 176 -8.39 7.13 -18.42
C TYR A 176 -7.87 5.71 -18.67
N SER A 177 -6.94 5.53 -19.60
CA SER A 177 -6.32 4.23 -19.89
C SER A 177 -5.47 3.72 -18.72
N VAL A 178 -4.91 4.63 -17.92
CA VAL A 178 -4.05 4.30 -16.76
C VAL A 178 -4.81 3.52 -15.70
N ILE A 179 -6.10 3.75 -15.55
CA ILE A 179 -6.96 3.03 -14.59
C ILE A 179 -7.51 1.76 -15.23
N ALA A 180 -7.98 1.85 -16.48
CA ALA A 180 -8.68 0.77 -17.16
C ALA A 180 -7.78 -0.46 -17.43
N ILE A 181 -6.56 -0.25 -17.92
CA ILE A 181 -5.67 -1.34 -18.33
C ILE A 181 -5.19 -2.20 -17.16
N PRO A 182 -4.60 -1.64 -16.06
CA PRO A 182 -4.20 -2.46 -14.92
C PRO A 182 -5.37 -3.18 -14.25
N THR A 183 -6.53 -2.51 -14.14
CA THR A 183 -7.74 -3.10 -13.57
C THR A 183 -8.19 -4.30 -14.39
N GLY A 184 -8.23 -4.18 -15.72
CA GLY A 184 -8.56 -5.27 -16.62
C GLY A 184 -7.58 -6.45 -16.52
N LEU A 185 -6.28 -6.18 -16.49
CA LEU A 185 -5.23 -7.20 -16.35
C LEU A 185 -5.34 -7.95 -15.02
N ILE A 186 -5.49 -7.23 -13.91
CA ILE A 186 -5.62 -7.87 -12.59
C ILE A 186 -6.90 -8.70 -12.52
N THR A 187 -8.01 -8.20 -13.07
CA THR A 187 -9.30 -8.91 -13.07
C THR A 187 -9.24 -10.22 -13.86
N THR A 188 -8.61 -10.24 -15.03
CA THR A 188 -8.45 -11.46 -15.83
C THR A 188 -7.57 -12.49 -15.13
N HIS A 189 -6.43 -12.09 -14.57
CA HIS A 189 -5.56 -12.98 -13.80
C HIS A 189 -6.23 -13.49 -12.51
N MET A 190 -7.02 -12.66 -11.84
CA MET A 190 -7.76 -13.04 -10.66
C MET A 190 -8.87 -14.05 -10.98
N SER A 191 -9.61 -13.85 -12.08
CA SER A 191 -10.61 -14.79 -12.55
C SER A 191 -10.00 -16.16 -12.86
N SER A 192 -8.87 -16.19 -13.57
CA SER A 192 -8.13 -17.42 -13.87
C SER A 192 -7.65 -18.13 -12.59
N ALA A 193 -7.13 -17.39 -11.63
CA ALA A 193 -6.69 -17.94 -10.34
C ALA A 193 -7.85 -18.54 -9.53
N PHE A 194 -9.01 -17.90 -9.54
CA PHE A 194 -10.22 -18.43 -8.89
C PHE A 194 -10.75 -19.69 -9.59
N GLN A 195 -10.75 -19.73 -10.91
CA GLN A 195 -11.17 -20.91 -11.67
C GLN A 195 -10.27 -22.11 -11.39
N ASN A 196 -8.95 -21.93 -11.42
CA ASN A 196 -7.98 -22.96 -11.11
C ASN A 196 -8.15 -23.50 -9.69
N SER A 197 -8.38 -22.64 -8.71
CA SER A 197 -8.59 -23.04 -7.33
C SER A 197 -9.91 -23.83 -7.13
N LYS A 198 -10.95 -23.51 -7.89
CA LYS A 198 -12.22 -24.29 -7.90
C LYS A 198 -12.06 -25.64 -8.57
N GLN A 199 -11.28 -25.72 -9.63
CA GLN A 199 -11.05 -26.95 -10.38
C GLN A 199 -10.23 -27.95 -9.58
N GLN A 200 -9.20 -27.48 -8.85
CA GLN A 200 -8.44 -28.30 -7.91
C GLN A 200 -9.27 -28.85 -6.75
N ARG A 201 -10.30 -28.14 -6.30
CA ARG A 201 -11.22 -28.63 -5.26
C ARG A 201 -12.23 -29.67 -5.77
N LYS A 202 -12.55 -29.64 -7.08
CA LYS A 202 -13.55 -30.59 -7.66
C LYS A 202 -12.96 -31.95 -8.01
N CYS A 203 -11.67 -32.07 -8.23
CA CYS A 203 -11.01 -33.31 -8.59
C CYS A 203 -9.70 -33.56 -7.81
N PRO A 204 -9.76 -34.00 -6.53
CA PRO A 204 -8.53 -34.39 -5.80
C PRO A 204 -7.82 -35.58 -6.44
N ASN A 205 -8.54 -36.42 -7.23
CA ASN A 205 -8.03 -37.69 -7.78
C ASN A 205 -7.68 -37.64 -9.29
N CYS A 206 -7.93 -36.52 -10.00
CA CYS A 206 -7.62 -36.46 -11.45
C CYS A 206 -6.14 -36.24 -11.77
N GLN A 207 -5.27 -36.02 -10.79
CA GLN A 207 -3.82 -35.91 -11.01
C GLN A 207 -3.09 -37.27 -11.07
N GLN A 208 -3.73 -38.39 -10.73
CA GLN A 208 -3.11 -39.73 -10.77
C GLN A 208 -3.33 -40.49 -12.09
N GLY A 209 -4.06 -39.92 -13.06
CA GLY A 209 -4.46 -40.63 -14.27
C GLY A 209 -3.62 -40.41 -15.55
N ASN A 210 -2.55 -39.57 -15.52
CA ASN A 210 -1.76 -39.30 -16.72
C ASN A 210 -0.27 -39.73 -16.62
N HIS A 211 -0.03 -40.90 -16.04
CA HIS A 211 1.22 -41.63 -16.23
C HIS A 211 0.90 -43.08 -16.55
N GLU A 212 0.67 -43.37 -17.85
CA GLU A 212 0.92 -44.66 -18.49
C GLU A 212 0.59 -44.54 -19.98
N PRO A 213 1.25 -45.38 -20.83
CA PRO A 213 2.53 -45.17 -21.52
C PRO A 213 2.36 -44.68 -22.95
#